data_4c04b73f18ebe3f1f51c395a19403a3a
#
_entry.id   4c04b73f18ebe3f1f51c395a19403a3a
#
_cell.length_a   1.000
_cell.length_b   1.000
_cell.length_c   1.000
_cell.angle_alpha   90.00
_cell.angle_beta   90.00
_cell.angle_gamma   90.00
#
_symmetry.space_group_name_H-M   'P 1'
#
loop_
_entity.id
_entity.type
_entity.pdbx_description
1 polymer ?
#
loop_
_entity_poly.entity_id
_entity_poly.type
_entity_poly.pdbx_seq_one_letter_code
_entity_poly.pdbx_strand_id
1 'polypeptide(L)'
;MSILTNPVTISVIVLCVLSLLKLNVLLAMLVACIAGGLAGGIPIYAESGDSVMSLLTSGFSGNATTALAYILLGTFATTIATTGLADIVSKKLSKIIGTKKLVLLGMITLIACLSQNLIPIHIAYIPILIPPMLVLMNKMRLDRRAVACCLAFGHKAPYIAIPFGFGLIFQTIISDNLTANSMAVTVNDVAKVNWVLAVAMIIGLLIAVFVLYRKPRDYQMIEADTSASDAVTGELGYRHYVTMAAIVVVVVAQVLTEDLALSSLAGLAVMIVFRAIPWNEIDEQLAGGVKLMGLIAFVMLIAGGYATVIKATGGVNELVEAGVSIMGGSKLIAAIVITLIGLLVTMGIGTSFGTVPVLAVLFVPLCDHIGFSPAATILLMSAAAALGDAGSPASDTTLGPTSGLDADGQHDHIWDTCVPTFIAFNIPLMIAAVIVSQFI
;
A
#
# COMPACT_ATOMS: atom_id res chain seq x y z
N MET A 1 16.95 -26.47 -3.94
CA MET A 1 17.86 -25.29 -3.84
C MET A 1 17.98 -24.82 -2.40
N SER A 2 19.07 -24.14 -2.00
CA SER A 2 19.09 -23.48 -0.71
C SER A 2 18.21 -22.24 -0.75
N ILE A 3 17.62 -21.81 0.38
CA ILE A 3 16.79 -20.60 0.45
C ILE A 3 17.52 -19.37 -0.13
N LEU A 4 18.83 -19.29 0.06
CA LEU A 4 19.65 -18.17 -0.42
C LEU A 4 19.83 -18.14 -1.94
N THR A 5 19.71 -19.29 -2.62
CA THR A 5 19.84 -19.37 -4.10
C THR A 5 18.47 -19.40 -4.80
N ASN A 6 17.39 -19.28 -4.03
CA ASN A 6 16.04 -19.24 -4.58
C ASN A 6 15.79 -17.94 -5.37
N PRO A 7 15.18 -17.99 -6.57
CA PRO A 7 14.90 -16.81 -7.41
C PRO A 7 14.16 -15.69 -6.68
N VAL A 8 13.17 -16.02 -5.85
CA VAL A 8 12.41 -15.04 -5.07
C VAL A 8 13.29 -14.34 -4.06
N THR A 9 14.09 -15.11 -3.31
CA THR A 9 15.02 -14.58 -2.31
C THR A 9 16.06 -13.65 -2.95
N ILE A 10 16.68 -14.08 -4.05
CA ILE A 10 17.65 -13.26 -4.80
C ILE A 10 16.99 -11.97 -5.26
N SER A 11 15.83 -12.05 -5.87
CA SER A 11 15.11 -10.88 -6.38
C SER A 11 14.77 -9.89 -5.26
N VAL A 12 14.22 -10.37 -4.14
CA VAL A 12 13.87 -9.51 -2.99
C VAL A 12 15.12 -8.88 -2.36
N ILE A 13 16.21 -9.64 -2.20
CA ILE A 13 17.49 -9.09 -1.70
C ILE A 13 17.98 -7.98 -2.63
N VAL A 14 18.00 -8.21 -3.95
CA VAL A 14 18.43 -7.21 -4.93
C VAL A 14 17.55 -5.96 -4.84
N LEU A 15 16.22 -6.12 -4.79
CA LEU A 15 15.30 -4.99 -4.63
C LEU A 15 15.60 -4.18 -3.36
N CYS A 16 15.70 -4.85 -2.23
CA CYS A 16 15.97 -4.18 -0.95
C CYS A 16 17.33 -3.48 -0.94
N VAL A 17 18.39 -4.16 -1.37
CA VAL A 17 19.75 -3.58 -1.40
C VAL A 17 19.80 -2.35 -2.30
N LEU A 18 19.27 -2.42 -3.53
CA LEU A 18 19.28 -1.29 -4.46
C LEU A 18 18.41 -0.12 -3.93
N SER A 19 17.30 -0.41 -3.30
CA SER A 19 16.44 0.60 -2.69
C SER A 19 17.12 1.28 -1.51
N LEU A 20 17.80 0.53 -0.65
CA LEU A 20 18.59 1.08 0.47
C LEU A 20 19.80 1.91 -0.02
N LEU A 21 20.39 1.55 -1.17
CA LEU A 21 21.39 2.35 -1.86
C LEU A 21 20.82 3.58 -2.58
N LYS A 22 19.52 3.87 -2.38
CA LYS A 22 18.81 5.02 -2.96
C LYS A 22 18.67 4.99 -4.49
N LEU A 23 18.76 3.82 -5.11
CA LEU A 23 18.38 3.69 -6.51
C LEU A 23 16.86 3.94 -6.64
N ASN A 24 16.45 4.59 -7.72
CA ASN A 24 15.03 4.79 -8.02
C ASN A 24 14.29 3.43 -7.96
N VAL A 25 13.18 3.39 -7.24
CA VAL A 25 12.42 2.15 -6.95
C VAL A 25 12.01 1.38 -8.21
N LEU A 26 11.64 2.11 -9.28
CA LEU A 26 11.28 1.53 -10.57
C LEU A 26 12.46 0.77 -11.19
N LEU A 27 13.64 1.38 -11.20
CA LEU A 27 14.87 0.73 -11.69
C LEU A 27 15.27 -0.42 -10.78
N ALA A 28 15.15 -0.26 -9.47
CA ALA A 28 15.45 -1.32 -8.51
C ALA A 28 14.54 -2.55 -8.74
N MET A 29 13.26 -2.34 -9.02
CA MET A 29 12.31 -3.42 -9.35
C MET A 29 12.65 -4.11 -10.67
N LEU A 30 13.01 -3.36 -11.71
CA LEU A 30 13.40 -3.94 -12.99
C LEU A 30 14.66 -4.80 -12.86
N VAL A 31 15.69 -4.30 -12.16
CA VAL A 31 16.92 -5.06 -11.91
C VAL A 31 16.62 -6.29 -11.06
N ALA A 32 15.80 -6.17 -10.03
CA ALA A 32 15.38 -7.29 -9.20
C ALA A 32 14.59 -8.35 -9.99
N CYS A 33 13.71 -7.90 -10.89
CA CYS A 33 12.96 -8.76 -11.81
C CYS A 33 13.89 -9.56 -12.72
N ILE A 34 14.88 -8.91 -13.32
CA ILE A 34 15.88 -9.54 -14.17
C ILE A 34 16.72 -10.53 -13.34
N ALA A 35 17.19 -10.13 -12.16
CA ALA A 35 17.99 -10.99 -11.29
C ALA A 35 17.21 -12.24 -10.86
N GLY A 36 15.94 -12.09 -10.46
CA GLY A 36 15.07 -13.21 -10.11
C GLY A 36 14.78 -14.11 -11.29
N GLY A 37 14.46 -13.54 -12.45
CA GLY A 37 14.20 -14.30 -13.68
C GLY A 37 15.43 -15.13 -14.10
N LEU A 38 16.60 -14.53 -14.14
CA LEU A 38 17.88 -15.21 -14.44
C LEU A 38 18.19 -16.32 -13.43
N ALA A 39 17.99 -16.04 -12.14
CA ALA A 39 18.18 -17.06 -11.10
C ALA A 39 17.19 -18.23 -11.24
N GLY A 40 16.01 -17.98 -11.79
CA GLY A 40 15.00 -19.00 -12.14
C GLY A 40 15.24 -19.67 -13.51
N GLY A 41 16.36 -19.36 -14.20
CA GLY A 41 16.68 -19.95 -15.50
C GLY A 41 15.93 -19.35 -16.69
N ILE A 42 15.23 -18.21 -16.50
CA ILE A 42 14.48 -17.54 -17.57
C ILE A 42 15.45 -16.56 -18.29
N PRO A 43 15.63 -16.65 -19.60
CA PRO A 43 16.51 -15.74 -20.35
C PRO A 43 15.92 -14.32 -20.35
N ILE A 44 16.79 -13.30 -20.42
CA ILE A 44 16.31 -11.89 -20.49
C ILE A 44 15.49 -11.67 -21.76
N TYR A 45 15.94 -12.23 -22.88
CA TYR A 45 15.32 -12.17 -24.19
C TYR A 45 15.32 -13.55 -24.85
N ALA A 46 14.24 -13.88 -25.56
CA ALA A 46 14.12 -15.06 -26.38
C ALA A 46 13.35 -14.70 -27.66
N GLU A 47 13.76 -15.28 -28.81
CA GLU A 47 13.02 -15.10 -30.08
C GLU A 47 11.69 -15.82 -30.08
N SER A 48 11.60 -16.91 -29.33
CA SER A 48 10.37 -17.70 -29.12
C SER A 48 10.32 -18.25 -27.70
N GLY A 49 9.12 -18.27 -27.09
CA GLY A 49 8.92 -18.75 -25.74
C GLY A 49 9.03 -17.63 -24.68
N ASP A 50 9.07 -18.05 -23.42
CA ASP A 50 9.09 -17.12 -22.28
C ASP A 50 10.47 -16.51 -22.08
N SER A 51 10.47 -15.20 -21.89
CA SER A 51 11.63 -14.43 -21.47
C SER A 51 11.24 -13.46 -20.35
N VAL A 52 12.21 -12.96 -19.59
CA VAL A 52 11.93 -11.96 -18.55
C VAL A 52 11.17 -10.78 -19.12
N MET A 53 11.55 -10.29 -20.31
CA MET A 53 10.90 -9.13 -20.93
C MET A 53 9.49 -9.46 -21.43
N SER A 54 9.24 -10.64 -22.01
CA SER A 54 7.89 -11.03 -22.46
C SER A 54 6.95 -11.23 -21.27
N LEU A 55 7.40 -11.91 -20.22
CA LEU A 55 6.64 -12.11 -18.99
C LEU A 55 6.37 -10.81 -18.25
N LEU A 56 7.38 -9.93 -18.17
CA LEU A 56 7.24 -8.61 -17.54
C LEU A 56 6.15 -7.79 -18.25
N THR A 57 6.21 -7.71 -19.57
CA THR A 57 5.23 -6.91 -20.34
C THR A 57 3.84 -7.55 -20.36
N SER A 58 3.73 -8.87 -20.43
CA SER A 58 2.44 -9.57 -20.34
C SER A 58 1.75 -9.34 -18.98
N GLY A 59 2.55 -9.28 -17.91
CA GLY A 59 2.04 -9.04 -16.57
C GLY A 59 1.51 -7.62 -16.32
N PHE A 60 1.80 -6.66 -17.20
CA PHE A 60 1.26 -5.29 -17.09
C PHE A 60 -0.27 -5.26 -17.12
N SER A 61 -0.89 -6.19 -17.86
CA SER A 61 -2.34 -6.29 -17.96
C SER A 61 -3.01 -6.49 -16.59
N GLY A 62 -2.36 -7.18 -15.65
CA GLY A 62 -2.89 -7.42 -14.31
C GLY A 62 -3.08 -6.14 -13.48
N ASN A 63 -2.29 -5.10 -13.75
CA ASN A 63 -2.34 -3.83 -13.02
C ASN A 63 -2.64 -2.61 -13.93
N ALA A 64 -3.02 -2.83 -15.18
CA ALA A 64 -3.26 -1.75 -16.13
C ALA A 64 -4.41 -0.82 -15.68
N THR A 65 -5.51 -1.39 -15.19
CA THR A 65 -6.64 -0.63 -14.65
C THR A 65 -6.24 0.20 -13.45
N THR A 66 -5.43 -0.37 -12.55
CA THR A 66 -4.91 0.34 -11.37
C THR A 66 -4.01 1.51 -11.77
N ALA A 67 -3.11 1.30 -12.74
CA ALA A 67 -2.25 2.35 -13.24
C ALA A 67 -3.04 3.49 -13.89
N LEU A 68 -4.05 3.16 -14.72
CA LEU A 68 -4.96 4.13 -15.31
C LEU A 68 -5.72 4.91 -14.23
N ALA A 69 -6.24 4.19 -13.23
CA ALA A 69 -6.94 4.80 -12.11
C ALA A 69 -6.07 5.83 -11.37
N TYR A 70 -4.79 5.52 -11.15
CA TYR A 70 -3.87 6.45 -10.48
C TYR A 70 -3.61 7.72 -11.30
N ILE A 71 -3.45 7.62 -12.61
CA ILE A 71 -3.29 8.79 -13.50
C ILE A 71 -4.54 9.67 -13.46
N LEU A 72 -5.72 9.07 -13.63
CA LEU A 72 -6.99 9.80 -13.61
C LEU A 72 -7.25 10.44 -12.24
N LEU A 73 -6.92 9.73 -11.19
CA LEU A 73 -7.07 10.23 -9.83
C LEU A 73 -6.07 11.33 -9.50
N GLY A 74 -4.83 11.20 -9.99
CA GLY A 74 -3.84 12.27 -9.91
C GLY A 74 -4.31 13.53 -10.65
N THR A 75 -4.93 13.35 -11.83
CA THR A 75 -5.55 14.44 -12.59
C THR A 75 -6.69 15.08 -11.79
N PHE A 76 -7.54 14.28 -11.18
CA PHE A 76 -8.61 14.77 -10.31
C PHE A 76 -8.06 15.52 -9.08
N ALA A 77 -6.98 15.02 -8.48
CA ALA A 77 -6.32 15.66 -7.35
C ALA A 77 -5.70 17.01 -7.71
N THR A 78 -4.99 17.12 -8.84
CA THR A 78 -4.44 18.40 -9.33
C THR A 78 -5.54 19.39 -9.65
N THR A 79 -6.63 18.90 -10.24
CA THR A 79 -7.83 19.69 -10.50
C THR A 79 -8.44 20.26 -9.20
N ILE A 80 -8.57 19.45 -8.16
CA ILE A 80 -9.03 19.94 -6.84
C ILE A 80 -8.08 21.00 -6.29
N ALA A 81 -6.77 20.77 -6.40
CA ALA A 81 -5.76 21.72 -5.92
C ALA A 81 -5.90 23.09 -6.58
N THR A 82 -6.12 23.15 -7.91
CA THR A 82 -6.29 24.43 -8.64
C THR A 82 -7.57 25.17 -8.27
N THR A 83 -8.57 24.52 -7.67
CA THR A 83 -9.76 25.22 -7.18
C THR A 83 -9.54 25.97 -5.87
N GLY A 84 -8.45 25.70 -5.15
CA GLY A 84 -8.18 26.29 -3.83
C GLY A 84 -9.02 25.69 -2.69
N LEU A 85 -9.82 24.65 -2.96
CA LEU A 85 -10.63 23.98 -1.92
C LEU A 85 -9.75 23.41 -0.81
N ALA A 86 -8.60 22.82 -1.20
CA ALA A 86 -7.65 22.27 -0.24
C ALA A 86 -7.12 23.30 0.74
N ASP A 87 -6.86 24.54 0.29
CA ASP A 87 -6.39 25.64 1.13
C ASP A 87 -7.45 26.08 2.15
N ILE A 88 -8.72 26.16 1.71
CA ILE A 88 -9.84 26.50 2.61
C ILE A 88 -10.01 25.40 3.67
N VAL A 89 -9.98 24.14 3.26
CA VAL A 89 -10.06 22.98 4.17
C VAL A 89 -8.88 23.00 5.14
N SER A 90 -7.65 23.19 4.64
CA SER A 90 -6.45 23.29 5.46
C SER A 90 -6.51 24.44 6.48
N LYS A 91 -6.97 25.65 6.07
CA LYS A 91 -7.17 26.79 6.99
C LYS A 91 -8.23 26.49 8.08
N LYS A 92 -9.33 25.81 7.73
CA LYS A 92 -10.34 25.40 8.71
C LYS A 92 -9.82 24.31 9.65
N LEU A 93 -9.14 23.28 9.11
CA LEU A 93 -8.53 22.21 9.91
C LEU A 93 -7.46 22.77 10.86
N SER A 94 -6.60 23.68 10.39
CA SER A 94 -5.55 24.27 11.23
C SER A 94 -6.12 25.03 12.42
N LYS A 95 -7.30 25.65 12.27
CA LYS A 95 -8.00 26.32 13.40
C LYS A 95 -8.55 25.30 14.42
N ILE A 96 -9.00 24.14 13.96
CA ILE A 96 -9.54 23.05 14.82
C ILE A 96 -8.40 22.31 15.53
N ILE A 97 -7.34 21.98 14.78
CA ILE A 97 -6.21 21.19 15.27
C ILE A 97 -5.32 22.03 16.20
N GLY A 98 -5.20 23.34 15.94
CA GLY A 98 -4.27 24.21 16.65
C GLY A 98 -2.83 23.70 16.49
N THR A 99 -2.09 23.61 17.61
CA THR A 99 -0.70 23.09 17.64
C THR A 99 -0.58 21.68 18.21
N LYS A 100 -1.68 20.92 18.26
CA LYS A 100 -1.71 19.61 18.92
C LYS A 100 -1.35 18.48 17.92
N LYS A 101 -0.09 18.06 17.94
CA LYS A 101 0.43 16.98 17.06
C LYS A 101 -0.40 15.70 17.09
N LEU A 102 -0.83 15.24 18.29
CA LEU A 102 -1.59 14.00 18.44
C LEU A 102 -2.99 14.09 17.83
N VAL A 103 -3.61 15.27 17.87
CA VAL A 103 -4.91 15.48 17.23
C VAL A 103 -4.78 15.35 15.72
N LEU A 104 -3.73 15.94 15.13
CA LEU A 104 -3.43 15.81 13.71
C LEU A 104 -3.19 14.36 13.31
N LEU A 105 -2.31 13.65 14.03
CA LEU A 105 -2.02 12.23 13.77
C LEU A 105 -3.27 11.36 13.90
N GLY A 106 -4.08 11.58 14.94
CA GLY A 106 -5.34 10.84 15.15
C GLY A 106 -6.34 11.07 14.03
N MET A 107 -6.48 12.31 13.56
CA MET A 107 -7.38 12.65 12.44
C MET A 107 -6.91 12.01 11.13
N ILE A 108 -5.62 12.08 10.82
CA ILE A 108 -5.04 11.43 9.63
C ILE A 108 -5.27 9.91 9.70
N THR A 109 -5.01 9.30 10.84
CA THR A 109 -5.25 7.87 11.05
C THR A 109 -6.73 7.50 10.83
N LEU A 110 -7.65 8.29 11.39
CA LEU A 110 -9.08 8.04 11.24
C LEU A 110 -9.53 8.15 9.78
N ILE A 111 -9.10 9.21 9.07
CA ILE A 111 -9.41 9.38 7.65
C ILE A 111 -8.86 8.22 6.84
N ALA A 112 -7.62 7.79 7.11
CA ALA A 112 -7.01 6.66 6.46
C ALA A 112 -7.81 5.35 6.68
N CYS A 113 -8.26 5.10 7.90
CA CYS A 113 -9.10 3.93 8.21
C CYS A 113 -10.45 3.97 7.47
N LEU A 114 -11.09 5.15 7.43
CA LEU A 114 -12.37 5.32 6.74
C LEU A 114 -12.23 5.16 5.22
N SER A 115 -11.13 5.64 4.64
CA SER A 115 -10.86 5.56 3.21
C SER A 115 -10.61 4.13 2.71
N GLN A 116 -10.30 3.21 3.60
CA GLN A 116 -10.01 1.83 3.24
C GLN A 116 -11.26 0.96 3.22
N ASN A 117 -12.10 1.07 4.22
CA ASN A 117 -13.23 0.15 4.38
C ASN A 117 -14.59 0.81 4.16
N LEU A 118 -14.78 2.05 4.63
CA LEU A 118 -16.09 2.71 4.57
C LEU A 118 -16.31 3.43 3.24
N ILE A 119 -15.28 4.13 2.78
CA ILE A 119 -15.29 4.87 1.51
C ILE A 119 -14.11 4.36 0.71
N PRO A 120 -14.27 3.33 -0.14
CA PRO A 120 -13.14 2.62 -0.74
C PRO A 120 -12.43 3.45 -1.82
N ILE A 121 -11.90 4.58 -1.44
CA ILE A 121 -11.05 5.45 -2.27
C ILE A 121 -9.57 5.15 -2.13
N HIS A 122 -9.24 4.16 -1.28
CA HIS A 122 -7.88 3.67 -1.07
C HIS A 122 -6.88 4.79 -0.79
N ILE A 123 -5.75 4.84 -1.49
CA ILE A 123 -4.70 5.86 -1.30
C ILE A 123 -5.00 7.21 -1.98
N ALA A 124 -6.08 7.28 -2.72
CA ALA A 124 -6.44 8.40 -3.58
C ALA A 124 -6.58 9.76 -2.87
N TYR A 125 -6.99 9.74 -1.61
CA TYR A 125 -7.14 10.96 -0.82
C TYR A 125 -5.80 11.56 -0.38
N ILE A 126 -4.71 10.80 -0.37
CA ILE A 126 -3.42 11.23 0.18
C ILE A 126 -2.84 12.41 -0.59
N PRO A 127 -2.68 12.36 -1.94
CA PRO A 127 -2.17 13.50 -2.70
C PRO A 127 -3.08 14.73 -2.67
N ILE A 128 -4.33 14.56 -2.21
CA ILE A 128 -5.27 15.68 -2.05
C ILE A 128 -5.15 16.29 -0.64
N LEU A 129 -5.11 15.45 0.39
CA LEU A 129 -5.22 15.89 1.78
C LEU A 129 -3.87 16.26 2.39
N ILE A 130 -2.81 15.52 2.09
CA ILE A 130 -1.54 15.63 2.81
C ILE A 130 -0.71 16.83 2.37
N PRO A 131 -0.51 17.15 1.08
CA PRO A 131 0.32 18.29 0.68
C PRO A 131 -0.08 19.64 1.31
N PRO A 132 -1.36 20.03 1.36
CA PRO A 132 -1.76 21.27 2.04
C PRO A 132 -1.44 21.28 3.54
N MET A 133 -1.30 20.09 4.16
CA MET A 133 -1.01 19.96 5.58
C MET A 133 0.49 20.00 5.90
N LEU A 134 1.38 19.93 4.90
CA LEU A 134 2.83 19.90 5.10
C LEU A 134 3.31 21.18 5.80
N VAL A 135 2.79 22.35 5.44
CA VAL A 135 3.13 23.62 6.09
C VAL A 135 2.79 23.59 7.59
N LEU A 136 1.63 23.01 7.93
CA LEU A 136 1.22 22.85 9.33
C LEU A 136 2.13 21.86 10.06
N MET A 137 2.48 20.74 9.44
CA MET A 137 3.39 19.72 9.98
C MET A 137 4.79 20.34 10.23
N ASN A 138 5.30 21.15 9.29
CA ASN A 138 6.58 21.83 9.41
C ASN A 138 6.57 22.85 10.57
N LYS A 139 5.53 23.68 10.67
CA LYS A 139 5.36 24.61 11.81
C LYS A 139 5.34 23.91 13.16
N MET A 140 4.71 22.73 13.22
CA MET A 140 4.67 21.90 14.43
C MET A 140 5.96 21.10 14.65
N ARG A 141 6.92 21.13 13.73
CA ARG A 141 8.12 20.28 13.73
C ARG A 141 7.74 18.82 13.93
N LEU A 142 6.68 18.39 13.21
CA LEU A 142 6.18 17.02 13.28
C LEU A 142 7.05 16.11 12.41
N ASP A 143 7.55 15.01 12.98
CA ASP A 143 8.25 14.01 12.19
C ASP A 143 7.27 13.31 11.23
N ARG A 144 7.47 13.51 9.92
CA ARG A 144 6.59 12.96 8.86
C ARG A 144 6.60 11.43 8.82
N ARG A 145 7.60 10.77 9.40
CA ARG A 145 7.62 9.30 9.55
C ARG A 145 6.48 8.80 10.43
N ALA A 146 6.11 9.55 11.47
CA ALA A 146 4.92 9.25 12.26
C ALA A 146 3.64 9.34 11.41
N VAL A 147 3.56 10.33 10.52
CA VAL A 147 2.42 10.49 9.60
C VAL A 147 2.39 9.33 8.59
N ALA A 148 3.53 8.94 8.04
CA ALA A 148 3.64 7.77 7.16
C ALA A 148 3.13 6.49 7.84
N CYS A 149 3.50 6.27 9.11
CA CYS A 149 2.97 5.15 9.89
C CYS A 149 1.45 5.25 10.12
N CYS A 150 0.92 6.45 10.40
CA CYS A 150 -0.53 6.66 10.55
C CYS A 150 -1.30 6.32 9.26
N LEU A 151 -0.80 6.77 8.12
CA LEU A 151 -1.38 6.48 6.82
C LEU A 151 -1.31 4.98 6.49
N ALA A 152 -0.15 4.36 6.63
CA ALA A 152 0.04 2.93 6.39
C ALA A 152 -0.80 2.06 7.33
N PHE A 153 -0.96 2.46 8.59
CA PHE A 153 -1.87 1.80 9.53
C PHE A 153 -3.30 1.82 9.03
N GLY A 154 -3.79 2.99 8.63
CA GLY A 154 -5.16 3.16 8.16
C GLY A 154 -5.45 2.39 6.87
N HIS A 155 -4.45 2.24 6.00
CA HIS A 155 -4.58 1.42 4.79
C HIS A 155 -4.55 -0.08 5.06
N LYS A 156 -3.98 -0.52 6.18
CA LYS A 156 -3.71 -1.93 6.40
C LYS A 156 -4.57 -2.56 7.49
N ALA A 157 -4.58 -2.00 8.69
CA ALA A 157 -5.27 -2.59 9.83
C ALA A 157 -6.78 -2.80 9.60
N PRO A 158 -7.54 -1.86 8.98
CA PRO A 158 -8.95 -2.04 8.74
C PRO A 158 -9.29 -3.21 7.81
N TYR A 159 -8.57 -3.40 6.69
CA TYR A 159 -8.90 -4.50 5.78
C TYR A 159 -8.53 -5.86 6.36
N ILE A 160 -7.50 -5.92 7.22
CA ILE A 160 -7.14 -7.16 7.88
C ILE A 160 -8.26 -7.60 8.86
N ALA A 161 -8.78 -6.67 9.66
CA ALA A 161 -9.64 -6.98 10.79
C ALA A 161 -11.14 -6.89 10.52
N ILE A 162 -11.58 -5.95 9.67
CA ILE A 162 -12.99 -5.61 9.51
C ILE A 162 -13.53 -6.14 8.18
N PRO A 163 -14.50 -7.10 8.18
CA PRO A 163 -15.03 -7.70 6.95
C PRO A 163 -16.03 -6.77 6.24
N PHE A 164 -15.57 -5.60 5.83
CA PHE A 164 -16.35 -4.62 5.09
C PHE A 164 -15.44 -3.86 4.11
N GLY A 165 -15.94 -3.46 2.94
CA GLY A 165 -15.15 -2.81 1.89
C GLY A 165 -13.97 -3.70 1.44
N PHE A 166 -12.76 -3.15 1.38
CA PHE A 166 -11.58 -3.94 1.05
C PHE A 166 -11.30 -5.08 2.03
N GLY A 167 -11.75 -4.94 3.29
CA GLY A 167 -11.61 -6.02 4.26
C GLY A 167 -12.46 -7.23 3.94
N LEU A 168 -13.68 -7.04 3.40
CA LEU A 168 -14.48 -8.15 2.94
C LEU A 168 -13.78 -8.89 1.79
N ILE A 169 -13.22 -8.17 0.83
CA ILE A 169 -12.47 -8.76 -0.30
C ILE A 169 -11.28 -9.57 0.22
N PHE A 170 -10.44 -9.00 1.08
CA PHE A 170 -9.27 -9.68 1.61
C PHE A 170 -9.63 -10.95 2.38
N GLN A 171 -10.61 -10.86 3.26
CA GLN A 171 -11.02 -11.99 4.08
C GLN A 171 -11.75 -13.08 3.28
N THR A 172 -12.48 -12.69 2.21
CA THR A 172 -13.06 -13.64 1.26
C THR A 172 -11.96 -14.37 0.49
N ILE A 173 -10.93 -13.67 -0.01
CA ILE A 173 -9.79 -14.31 -0.66
C ILE A 173 -9.13 -15.33 0.26
N ILE A 174 -8.97 -15.03 1.55
CA ILE A 174 -8.43 -15.97 2.53
C ILE A 174 -9.37 -17.17 2.69
N SER A 175 -10.65 -16.95 3.00
CA SER A 175 -11.60 -18.03 3.24
C SER A 175 -11.75 -18.96 2.03
N ASP A 176 -11.84 -18.40 0.82
CA ASP A 176 -11.99 -19.17 -0.41
C ASP A 176 -10.75 -20.03 -0.69
N ASN A 177 -9.55 -19.46 -0.53
CA ASN A 177 -8.31 -20.19 -0.78
C ASN A 177 -8.03 -21.27 0.27
N LEU A 178 -8.37 -21.03 1.54
CA LEU A 178 -8.29 -22.06 2.57
C LEU A 178 -9.28 -23.18 2.30
N THR A 179 -10.52 -22.86 1.93
CA THR A 179 -11.56 -23.82 1.58
C THR A 179 -11.17 -24.63 0.34
N ALA A 180 -10.63 -24.00 -0.70
CA ALA A 180 -10.13 -24.67 -1.90
C ALA A 180 -8.98 -25.65 -1.61
N ASN A 181 -8.25 -25.44 -0.51
CA ASN A 181 -7.18 -26.33 -0.04
C ASN A 181 -7.61 -27.23 1.13
N SER A 182 -8.89 -27.62 1.16
CA SER A 182 -9.49 -28.58 2.08
C SER A 182 -9.68 -28.14 3.53
N MET A 183 -9.59 -26.83 3.80
CA MET A 183 -9.90 -26.26 5.11
C MET A 183 -11.16 -25.40 5.03
N ALA A 184 -12.32 -25.95 5.35
CA ALA A 184 -13.59 -25.23 5.33
C ALA A 184 -13.63 -24.12 6.38
N VAL A 185 -13.55 -22.86 5.92
CA VAL A 185 -13.60 -21.65 6.77
C VAL A 185 -14.49 -20.60 6.14
N THR A 186 -15.09 -19.77 6.98
CA THR A 186 -15.93 -18.65 6.56
C THR A 186 -15.20 -17.31 6.75
N VAL A 187 -15.67 -16.27 6.07
CA VAL A 187 -15.19 -14.89 6.30
C VAL A 187 -15.29 -14.50 7.77
N ASN A 188 -16.34 -14.93 8.47
CA ASN A 188 -16.52 -14.64 9.88
C ASN A 188 -15.44 -15.32 10.77
N ASP A 189 -14.98 -16.50 10.40
CA ASP A 189 -13.90 -17.18 11.11
C ASP A 189 -12.57 -16.43 10.89
N VAL A 190 -12.32 -15.98 9.67
CA VAL A 190 -11.16 -15.13 9.36
C VAL A 190 -11.22 -13.83 10.19
N ALA A 191 -12.37 -13.15 10.22
CA ALA A 191 -12.55 -11.91 10.98
C ALA A 191 -12.30 -12.12 12.49
N LYS A 192 -12.80 -13.22 13.07
CA LYS A 192 -12.61 -13.55 14.48
C LYS A 192 -11.15 -13.77 14.87
N VAL A 193 -10.32 -14.19 13.94
CA VAL A 193 -8.90 -14.44 14.18
C VAL A 193 -8.06 -13.20 13.91
N ASN A 194 -8.37 -12.48 12.83
CA ASN A 194 -7.54 -11.40 12.32
C ASN A 194 -7.49 -10.14 13.21
N TRP A 195 -8.40 -9.99 14.20
CA TRP A 195 -8.28 -8.92 15.19
C TRP A 195 -6.95 -8.95 15.96
N VAL A 196 -6.34 -10.12 16.11
CA VAL A 196 -5.01 -10.29 16.72
C VAL A 196 -3.97 -9.47 15.95
N LEU A 197 -4.00 -9.54 14.61
CA LEU A 197 -3.09 -8.79 13.76
C LEU A 197 -3.37 -7.28 13.82
N ALA A 198 -4.64 -6.88 13.89
CA ALA A 198 -5.00 -5.48 14.06
C ALA A 198 -4.49 -4.91 15.39
N VAL A 199 -4.61 -5.66 16.48
CA VAL A 199 -4.05 -5.26 17.80
C VAL A 199 -2.53 -5.13 17.73
N ALA A 200 -1.84 -6.06 17.07
CA ALA A 200 -0.40 -5.96 16.86
C ALA A 200 -0.02 -4.69 16.10
N MET A 201 -0.79 -4.32 15.06
CA MET A 201 -0.58 -3.08 14.32
C MET A 201 -0.89 -1.84 15.15
N ILE A 202 -1.93 -1.85 16.00
CA ILE A 202 -2.21 -0.76 16.94
C ILE A 202 -1.01 -0.55 17.87
N ILE A 203 -0.47 -1.63 18.44
CA ILE A 203 0.73 -1.56 19.28
C ILE A 203 1.90 -0.97 18.51
N GLY A 204 2.12 -1.42 17.26
CA GLY A 204 3.15 -0.90 16.38
C GLY A 204 2.98 0.60 16.08
N LEU A 205 1.75 1.04 15.80
CA LEU A 205 1.44 2.45 15.61
C LEU A 205 1.73 3.29 16.86
N LEU A 206 1.31 2.80 18.02
CA LEU A 206 1.58 3.49 19.30
C LEU A 206 3.09 3.61 19.54
N ILE A 207 3.85 2.55 19.31
CA ILE A 207 5.32 2.58 19.41
C ILE A 207 5.91 3.59 18.40
N ALA A 208 5.45 3.60 17.15
CA ALA A 208 5.93 4.53 16.14
C ALA A 208 5.69 5.99 16.56
N VAL A 209 4.46 6.32 16.98
CA VAL A 209 4.06 7.69 17.32
C VAL A 209 4.65 8.18 18.64
N PHE A 210 4.64 7.35 19.69
CA PHE A 210 5.00 7.80 21.04
C PHE A 210 6.45 7.50 21.44
N VAL A 211 7.14 6.61 20.71
CA VAL A 211 8.52 6.21 21.04
C VAL A 211 9.49 6.57 19.91
N LEU A 212 9.29 6.01 18.71
CA LEU A 212 10.29 6.10 17.63
C LEU A 212 10.33 7.51 17.00
N TYR A 213 9.18 8.07 16.63
CA TYR A 213 9.08 9.31 15.84
C TYR A 213 8.45 10.48 16.63
N ARG A 214 8.55 10.45 17.97
CA ARG A 214 8.01 11.52 18.83
C ARG A 214 8.85 12.79 18.82
N LYS A 215 10.17 12.69 18.49
CA LYS A 215 11.08 13.81 18.52
C LYS A 215 10.75 14.83 17.43
N PRO A 216 10.89 16.14 17.69
CA PRO A 216 10.74 17.15 16.66
C PRO A 216 11.75 16.93 15.53
N ARG A 217 11.31 17.10 14.29
CA ARG A 217 12.16 17.10 13.09
C ARG A 217 11.91 18.40 12.33
N ASP A 218 12.99 19.05 11.93
CA ASP A 218 12.91 20.30 11.20
C ASP A 218 12.85 20.02 9.69
N TYR A 219 12.02 20.81 9.02
CA TYR A 219 11.87 20.84 7.57
C TYR A 219 11.99 22.27 7.10
N GLN A 220 12.51 22.48 5.89
CA GLN A 220 12.56 23.79 5.29
C GLN A 220 11.14 24.32 5.08
N MET A 221 10.90 25.56 5.48
CA MET A 221 9.64 26.22 5.11
C MET A 221 9.79 26.62 3.65
N ILE A 222 9.29 25.78 2.75
CA ILE A 222 9.12 26.19 1.37
C ILE A 222 7.96 27.17 1.41
N GLU A 223 8.24 28.45 1.12
CA GLU A 223 7.19 29.38 0.76
C GLU A 223 6.54 28.77 -0.48
N ALA A 224 5.41 28.06 -0.28
CA ALA A 224 4.51 27.80 -1.39
C ALA A 224 4.29 29.17 -2.03
N ASP A 225 4.42 29.26 -3.36
CA ASP A 225 4.20 30.50 -4.10
C ASP A 225 2.89 31.13 -3.61
N THR A 226 3.03 32.00 -2.61
CA THR A 226 1.91 32.62 -1.88
C THR A 226 1.20 33.66 -2.73
N SER A 227 1.69 33.90 -3.94
CA SER A 227 0.99 34.74 -4.91
C SER A 227 -0.44 34.28 -5.22
N ALA A 228 -0.75 32.99 -5.03
CA ALA A 228 -2.13 32.45 -5.10
C ALA A 228 -2.85 32.42 -3.73
N SER A 229 -2.13 32.39 -2.59
CA SER A 229 -2.73 32.17 -1.27
C SER A 229 -3.27 33.44 -0.59
N ASP A 230 -2.77 34.62 -0.95
CA ASP A 230 -3.29 35.89 -0.40
C ASP A 230 -4.63 36.30 -1.02
N ALA A 231 -5.03 35.71 -2.16
CA ALA A 231 -6.31 35.92 -2.79
C ALA A 231 -7.44 35.03 -2.26
N VAL A 232 -7.14 34.03 -1.40
CA VAL A 232 -8.18 33.13 -0.88
C VAL A 232 -8.91 33.79 0.28
N THR A 233 -10.04 34.40 -0.03
CA THR A 233 -10.93 35.09 0.94
C THR A 233 -11.54 34.17 2.01
N GLY A 234 -11.24 32.89 2.01
CA GLY A 234 -11.77 31.93 3.00
C GLY A 234 -13.24 31.56 2.82
N GLU A 235 -13.93 32.18 1.85
CA GLU A 235 -15.30 31.92 1.50
C GLU A 235 -15.43 30.90 0.37
N LEU A 236 -16.42 30.00 0.49
CA LEU A 236 -16.70 28.99 -0.52
C LEU A 236 -17.40 29.65 -1.72
N GLY A 237 -16.77 29.63 -2.88
CA GLY A 237 -17.36 30.07 -4.14
C GLY A 237 -17.92 28.89 -4.97
N TYR A 238 -18.51 29.20 -6.14
CA TYR A 238 -19.13 28.21 -7.05
C TYR A 238 -18.18 27.03 -7.38
N ARG A 239 -16.93 27.32 -7.74
CA ARG A 239 -15.94 26.28 -8.07
C ARG A 239 -15.73 25.29 -6.92
N HIS A 240 -15.74 25.74 -5.68
CA HIS A 240 -15.59 24.88 -4.49
C HIS A 240 -16.80 23.97 -4.30
N TYR A 241 -18.04 24.46 -4.53
CA TYR A 241 -19.25 23.62 -4.44
C TYR A 241 -19.27 22.56 -5.54
N VAL A 242 -18.88 22.91 -6.77
CA VAL A 242 -18.74 21.93 -7.87
C VAL A 242 -17.68 20.89 -7.51
N THR A 243 -16.54 21.30 -6.95
CA THR A 243 -15.49 20.38 -6.52
C THR A 243 -15.97 19.42 -5.44
N MET A 244 -16.70 19.91 -4.44
CA MET A 244 -17.30 19.06 -3.41
C MET A 244 -18.32 18.08 -4.01
N ALA A 245 -19.15 18.54 -4.94
CA ALA A 245 -20.08 17.66 -5.66
C ALA A 245 -19.33 16.60 -6.48
N ALA A 246 -18.24 16.96 -7.16
CA ALA A 246 -17.40 16.03 -7.90
C ALA A 246 -16.77 14.97 -6.99
N ILE A 247 -16.28 15.35 -5.80
CA ILE A 247 -15.76 14.41 -4.79
C ILE A 247 -16.87 13.42 -4.38
N VAL A 248 -18.09 13.92 -4.11
CA VAL A 248 -19.22 13.05 -3.77
C VAL A 248 -19.55 12.09 -4.92
N VAL A 249 -19.54 12.58 -6.16
CA VAL A 249 -19.77 11.73 -7.36
C VAL A 249 -18.70 10.65 -7.49
N VAL A 250 -17.41 10.96 -7.27
CA VAL A 250 -16.33 9.95 -7.26
C VAL A 250 -16.61 8.87 -6.22
N VAL A 251 -16.96 9.27 -4.99
CA VAL A 251 -17.25 8.33 -3.90
C VAL A 251 -18.46 7.46 -4.23
N VAL A 252 -19.55 8.05 -4.69
CA VAL A 252 -20.77 7.32 -5.04
C VAL A 252 -20.51 6.38 -6.22
N ALA A 253 -19.84 6.85 -7.27
CA ALA A 253 -19.48 6.02 -8.40
C ALA A 253 -18.59 4.85 -7.97
N GLN A 254 -17.60 5.09 -7.09
CA GLN A 254 -16.71 4.04 -6.57
C GLN A 254 -17.50 2.97 -5.79
N VAL A 255 -18.44 3.37 -4.95
CA VAL A 255 -19.27 2.42 -4.20
C VAL A 255 -20.20 1.60 -5.11
N LEU A 256 -20.68 2.20 -6.21
CA LEU A 256 -21.60 1.53 -7.14
C LEU A 256 -20.90 0.64 -8.17
N THR A 257 -19.69 1.02 -8.62
CA THR A 257 -19.02 0.36 -9.74
C THR A 257 -17.80 -0.46 -9.31
N GLU A 258 -17.25 -0.19 -8.12
CA GLU A 258 -15.97 -0.74 -7.64
C GLU A 258 -14.80 -0.48 -8.60
N ASP A 259 -14.97 0.45 -9.56
CA ASP A 259 -13.98 0.85 -10.57
C ASP A 259 -13.48 2.27 -10.30
N LEU A 260 -12.22 2.36 -9.84
CA LEU A 260 -11.59 3.61 -9.48
C LEU A 260 -11.31 4.51 -10.69
N ALA A 261 -11.02 3.92 -11.86
CA ALA A 261 -10.78 4.68 -13.08
C ALA A 261 -12.06 5.34 -13.57
N LEU A 262 -13.16 4.58 -13.63
CA LEU A 262 -14.48 5.09 -14.00
C LEU A 262 -14.96 6.17 -13.02
N SER A 263 -14.75 5.94 -11.73
CA SER A 263 -15.15 6.89 -10.68
C SER A 263 -14.39 8.20 -10.80
N SER A 264 -13.07 8.14 -11.06
CA SER A 264 -12.24 9.32 -11.28
C SER A 264 -12.66 10.09 -12.53
N LEU A 265 -12.97 9.40 -13.62
CA LEU A 265 -13.51 10.00 -14.85
C LEU A 265 -14.86 10.69 -14.59
N ALA A 266 -15.75 10.09 -13.81
CA ALA A 266 -17.03 10.72 -13.45
C ALA A 266 -16.82 12.03 -12.68
N GLY A 267 -15.89 12.06 -11.72
CA GLY A 267 -15.53 13.28 -11.00
C GLY A 267 -14.94 14.35 -11.92
N LEU A 268 -14.01 13.98 -12.79
CA LEU A 268 -13.44 14.90 -13.80
C LEU A 268 -14.52 15.45 -14.74
N ALA A 269 -15.45 14.59 -15.19
CA ALA A 269 -16.55 15.01 -16.04
C ALA A 269 -17.41 16.07 -15.36
N VAL A 270 -17.74 15.91 -14.08
CA VAL A 270 -18.47 16.93 -13.30
C VAL A 270 -17.68 18.24 -13.27
N MET A 271 -16.38 18.20 -12.98
CA MET A 271 -15.52 19.40 -12.91
C MET A 271 -15.48 20.16 -14.25
N ILE A 272 -15.41 19.43 -15.36
CA ILE A 272 -15.34 19.98 -16.73
C ILE A 272 -16.70 20.53 -17.16
N VAL A 273 -17.78 19.74 -17.06
CA VAL A 273 -19.12 20.11 -17.50
C VAL A 273 -19.65 21.34 -16.76
N PHE A 274 -19.43 21.40 -15.45
CA PHE A 274 -19.83 22.55 -14.63
C PHE A 274 -18.75 23.65 -14.57
N ARG A 275 -17.74 23.59 -15.48
CA ARG A 275 -16.72 24.64 -15.63
C ARG A 275 -16.00 25.03 -14.34
N ALA A 276 -15.82 24.09 -13.43
CA ALA A 276 -14.91 24.30 -12.31
C ALA A 276 -13.45 24.35 -12.80
N ILE A 277 -13.18 23.73 -13.96
CA ILE A 277 -11.93 23.86 -14.72
C ILE A 277 -12.28 24.48 -16.09
N PRO A 278 -11.56 25.49 -16.54
CA PRO A 278 -11.64 25.97 -17.92
C PRO A 278 -11.20 24.88 -18.91
N TRP A 279 -11.86 24.81 -20.06
CA TRP A 279 -11.55 23.78 -21.08
C TRP A 279 -10.09 23.82 -21.55
N ASN A 280 -9.52 24.99 -21.66
CA ASN A 280 -8.13 25.20 -22.08
C ASN A 280 -7.08 24.80 -21.02
N GLU A 281 -7.47 24.51 -19.79
CA GLU A 281 -6.59 24.07 -18.71
C GLU A 281 -6.58 22.55 -18.50
N ILE A 282 -7.41 21.79 -19.24
CA ILE A 282 -7.55 20.33 -19.05
C ILE A 282 -6.21 19.61 -19.28
N ASP A 283 -5.49 19.97 -20.35
CA ASP A 283 -4.20 19.33 -20.67
C ASP A 283 -3.17 19.59 -19.56
N GLU A 284 -3.19 20.78 -18.95
CA GLU A 284 -2.31 21.13 -17.85
C GLU A 284 -2.66 20.29 -16.61
N GLN A 285 -3.97 20.10 -16.32
CA GLN A 285 -4.40 19.25 -15.21
C GLN A 285 -4.01 17.78 -15.42
N LEU A 286 -4.14 17.28 -16.64
CA LEU A 286 -3.71 15.92 -16.98
C LEU A 286 -2.19 15.77 -16.83
N ALA A 287 -1.42 16.72 -17.33
CA ALA A 287 0.03 16.74 -17.17
C ALA A 287 0.43 16.79 -15.68
N GLY A 288 -0.29 17.59 -14.88
CA GLY A 288 -0.14 17.64 -13.42
C GLY A 288 -0.43 16.29 -12.76
N GLY A 289 -1.49 15.63 -13.19
CA GLY A 289 -1.85 14.28 -12.71
C GLY A 289 -0.80 13.23 -13.03
N VAL A 290 -0.27 13.25 -14.25
CA VAL A 290 0.85 12.38 -14.65
C VAL A 290 2.11 12.69 -13.83
N LYS A 291 2.42 13.96 -13.61
CA LYS A 291 3.56 14.37 -12.76
C LYS A 291 3.40 13.88 -11.32
N LEU A 292 2.17 13.92 -10.78
CA LEU A 292 1.88 13.53 -9.39
C LEU A 292 1.90 12.01 -9.20
N MET A 293 1.21 11.27 -10.08
CA MET A 293 0.94 9.84 -9.89
C MET A 293 1.61 8.93 -10.92
N GLY A 294 2.25 9.47 -11.94
CA GLY A 294 2.81 8.69 -13.05
C GLY A 294 3.88 7.70 -12.62
N LEU A 295 4.77 8.10 -11.72
CA LEU A 295 5.78 7.16 -11.17
C LEU A 295 5.11 5.99 -10.47
N ILE A 296 4.10 6.24 -9.64
CA ILE A 296 3.37 5.22 -8.89
C ILE A 296 2.60 4.31 -9.85
N ALA A 297 1.90 4.89 -10.83
CA ALA A 297 1.19 4.14 -11.86
C ALA A 297 2.15 3.20 -12.63
N PHE A 298 3.33 3.69 -12.98
CA PHE A 298 4.33 2.89 -13.68
C PHE A 298 4.94 1.79 -12.81
N VAL A 299 5.18 2.08 -11.52
CA VAL A 299 5.62 1.08 -10.53
C VAL A 299 4.58 -0.03 -10.39
N MET A 300 3.28 0.29 -10.38
CA MET A 300 2.22 -0.72 -10.33
C MET A 300 2.20 -1.62 -11.56
N LEU A 301 2.41 -1.07 -12.77
CA LEU A 301 2.56 -1.88 -13.99
C LEU A 301 3.73 -2.86 -13.86
N ILE A 302 4.90 -2.34 -13.45
CA ILE A 302 6.10 -3.17 -13.25
C ILE A 302 5.85 -4.21 -12.15
N ALA A 303 5.14 -3.89 -11.08
CA ALA A 303 4.80 -4.84 -10.02
C ALA A 303 3.99 -6.03 -10.54
N GLY A 304 3.00 -5.79 -11.43
CA GLY A 304 2.26 -6.84 -12.12
C GLY A 304 3.16 -7.75 -12.97
N GLY A 305 4.05 -7.13 -13.75
CA GLY A 305 5.04 -7.86 -14.55
C GLY A 305 6.05 -8.62 -13.68
N TYR A 306 6.55 -7.98 -12.63
CA TYR A 306 7.44 -8.60 -11.65
C TYR A 306 6.83 -9.86 -11.03
N ALA A 307 5.56 -9.77 -10.58
CA ALA A 307 4.83 -10.90 -10.03
C ALA A 307 4.72 -12.04 -11.05
N THR A 308 4.48 -11.74 -12.34
CA THR A 308 4.40 -12.72 -13.42
C THR A 308 5.74 -13.43 -13.63
N VAL A 309 6.85 -12.70 -13.68
CA VAL A 309 8.20 -13.28 -13.80
C VAL A 309 8.52 -14.17 -12.60
N ILE A 310 8.30 -13.68 -11.38
CA ILE A 310 8.59 -14.44 -10.15
C ILE A 310 7.77 -15.74 -10.09
N LYS A 311 6.50 -15.69 -10.46
CA LYS A 311 5.66 -16.92 -10.55
C LYS A 311 6.20 -17.90 -11.59
N ALA A 312 6.60 -17.42 -12.76
CA ALA A 312 7.14 -18.24 -13.84
C ALA A 312 8.48 -18.94 -13.48
N THR A 313 9.25 -18.38 -12.54
CA THR A 313 10.49 -19.05 -12.06
C THR A 313 10.23 -20.35 -11.29
N GLY A 314 8.98 -20.59 -10.80
CA GLY A 314 8.69 -21.68 -9.88
C GLY A 314 9.31 -21.49 -8.47
N GLY A 315 10.09 -20.45 -8.26
CA GLY A 315 10.85 -20.23 -7.04
C GLY A 315 9.99 -20.08 -5.79
N VAL A 316 8.72 -19.67 -5.94
CA VAL A 316 7.78 -19.59 -4.82
C VAL A 316 7.53 -20.98 -4.24
N ASN A 317 7.25 -21.98 -5.08
CA ASN A 317 7.00 -23.35 -4.66
C ASN A 317 8.25 -23.95 -3.99
N GLU A 318 9.41 -23.80 -4.62
CA GLU A 318 10.68 -24.25 -4.06
C GLU A 318 11.03 -23.60 -2.72
N LEU A 319 10.76 -22.29 -2.56
CA LEU A 319 11.00 -21.58 -1.33
C LEU A 319 10.15 -22.15 -0.18
N VAL A 320 8.90 -22.49 -0.46
CA VAL A 320 7.99 -23.10 0.52
C VAL A 320 8.40 -24.52 0.86
N GLU A 321 8.74 -25.36 -0.14
CA GLU A 321 9.24 -26.73 0.09
C GLU A 321 10.53 -26.72 0.93
N ALA A 322 11.46 -25.81 0.64
CA ALA A 322 12.66 -25.63 1.46
C ALA A 322 12.32 -25.21 2.89
N GLY A 323 11.33 -24.36 3.08
CA GLY A 323 10.78 -24.01 4.37
C GLY A 323 10.27 -25.23 5.14
N VAL A 324 9.46 -26.07 4.48
CA VAL A 324 8.94 -27.34 5.05
C VAL A 324 10.05 -28.22 5.59
N SER A 325 11.13 -28.38 4.82
CA SER A 325 12.24 -29.25 5.21
C SER A 325 12.97 -28.80 6.49
N ILE A 326 12.94 -27.51 6.77
CA ILE A 326 13.62 -26.91 7.95
C ILE A 326 12.74 -27.03 9.22
N MET A 327 11.44 -27.15 9.07
CA MET A 327 10.49 -27.06 10.20
C MET A 327 10.57 -28.22 11.17
N GLY A 328 10.96 -29.43 10.75
CA GLY A 328 11.24 -30.57 11.63
C GLY A 328 10.14 -30.94 12.65
N GLY A 329 8.85 -30.64 12.36
CA GLY A 329 7.71 -30.91 13.24
C GLY A 329 7.47 -29.90 14.39
N SER A 330 8.32 -28.89 14.55
CA SER A 330 8.13 -27.86 15.57
C SER A 330 7.17 -26.76 15.10
N LYS A 331 6.01 -26.61 15.79
CA LYS A 331 5.04 -25.53 15.53
C LYS A 331 5.68 -24.14 15.58
N LEU A 332 6.60 -23.90 16.52
CA LEU A 332 7.27 -22.60 16.66
C LEU A 332 8.15 -22.31 15.43
N ILE A 333 8.97 -23.29 15.02
CA ILE A 333 9.84 -23.13 13.85
C ILE A 333 8.99 -22.96 12.60
N ALA A 334 7.92 -23.74 12.47
CA ALA A 334 6.98 -23.65 11.35
C ALA A 334 6.34 -22.25 11.25
N ALA A 335 5.84 -21.70 12.36
CA ALA A 335 5.25 -20.37 12.39
C ALA A 335 6.26 -19.29 11.96
N ILE A 336 7.52 -19.37 12.43
CA ILE A 336 8.59 -18.46 12.02
C ILE A 336 8.88 -18.60 10.53
N VAL A 337 9.02 -19.81 10.02
CA VAL A 337 9.34 -20.04 8.60
C VAL A 337 8.20 -19.60 7.69
N ILE A 338 6.95 -19.92 8.03
CA ILE A 338 5.75 -19.49 7.29
C ILE A 338 5.69 -17.96 7.20
N THR A 339 5.89 -17.27 8.32
CA THR A 339 5.84 -15.80 8.35
C THR A 339 7.01 -15.16 7.61
N LEU A 340 8.22 -15.72 7.68
CA LEU A 340 9.38 -15.23 6.93
C LEU A 340 9.23 -15.45 5.42
N ILE A 341 8.75 -16.63 5.00
CA ILE A 341 8.47 -16.89 3.59
C ILE A 341 7.36 -15.96 3.09
N GLY A 342 6.28 -15.81 3.87
CA GLY A 342 5.21 -14.87 3.57
C GLY A 342 5.73 -13.45 3.40
N LEU A 343 6.58 -12.98 4.32
CA LEU A 343 7.25 -11.67 4.23
C LEU A 343 8.02 -11.52 2.91
N LEU A 344 8.87 -12.49 2.56
CA LEU A 344 9.68 -12.45 1.35
C LEU A 344 8.82 -12.45 0.09
N VAL A 345 7.81 -13.33 0.03
CA VAL A 345 6.92 -13.45 -1.13
C VAL A 345 6.07 -12.19 -1.29
N THR A 346 5.48 -11.66 -0.20
CA THR A 346 4.65 -10.47 -0.26
C THR A 346 5.46 -9.22 -0.59
N MET A 347 6.68 -9.07 -0.06
CA MET A 347 7.59 -8.00 -0.47
C MET A 347 7.95 -8.07 -1.96
N GLY A 348 8.09 -9.28 -2.50
CA GLY A 348 8.39 -9.50 -3.91
C GLY A 348 7.19 -9.26 -4.83
N ILE A 349 5.98 -9.67 -4.41
CA ILE A 349 4.75 -9.47 -5.19
C ILE A 349 4.20 -8.04 -5.05
N GLY A 350 4.42 -7.41 -3.90
CA GLY A 350 3.98 -6.03 -3.62
C GLY A 350 2.49 -5.89 -3.28
N THR A 351 1.77 -7.00 -3.06
CA THR A 351 0.35 -6.97 -2.70
C THR A 351 -0.07 -8.14 -1.82
N SER A 352 -0.80 -7.85 -0.76
CA SER A 352 -1.36 -8.86 0.16
C SER A 352 -2.37 -9.77 -0.54
N PHE A 353 -3.22 -9.21 -1.41
CA PHE A 353 -4.30 -9.95 -2.08
C PHE A 353 -3.76 -11.01 -3.04
N GLY A 354 -2.72 -10.69 -3.82
CA GLY A 354 -2.09 -11.61 -4.77
C GLY A 354 -1.26 -12.71 -4.12
N THR A 355 -0.85 -12.52 -2.86
CA THR A 355 0.00 -13.47 -2.14
C THR A 355 -0.79 -14.66 -1.59
N VAL A 356 -2.03 -14.45 -1.11
CA VAL A 356 -2.85 -15.49 -0.49
C VAL A 356 -3.01 -16.75 -1.37
N PRO A 357 -3.45 -16.66 -2.66
CA PRO A 357 -3.61 -17.85 -3.49
C PRO A 357 -2.31 -18.64 -3.69
N VAL A 358 -1.18 -17.94 -3.75
CA VAL A 358 0.14 -18.54 -3.95
C VAL A 358 0.56 -19.34 -2.72
N LEU A 359 0.36 -18.77 -1.52
CA LEU A 359 0.78 -19.40 -0.27
C LEU A 359 -0.17 -20.49 0.22
N ALA A 360 -1.48 -20.36 -0.05
CA ALA A 360 -2.51 -21.26 0.48
C ALA A 360 -2.29 -22.72 0.06
N VAL A 361 -1.93 -22.94 -1.20
CA VAL A 361 -1.70 -24.30 -1.76
C VAL A 361 -0.69 -25.10 -0.95
N LEU A 362 0.27 -24.42 -0.34
CA LEU A 362 1.39 -25.04 0.34
C LEU A 362 1.28 -24.94 1.86
N PHE A 363 0.85 -23.77 2.36
CA PHE A 363 0.81 -23.56 3.80
C PHE A 363 -0.39 -24.24 4.47
N VAL A 364 -1.53 -24.41 3.77
CA VAL A 364 -2.69 -25.07 4.37
C VAL A 364 -2.39 -26.55 4.66
N PRO A 365 -1.96 -27.39 3.68
CA PRO A 365 -1.58 -28.77 3.97
C PRO A 365 -0.43 -28.88 4.96
N LEU A 366 0.52 -27.93 4.94
CA LEU A 366 1.64 -27.90 5.86
C LEU A 366 1.20 -27.65 7.29
N CYS A 367 0.34 -26.66 7.52
CA CYS A 367 -0.20 -26.36 8.85
C CYS A 367 -0.99 -27.55 9.41
N ASP A 368 -1.78 -28.23 8.57
CA ASP A 368 -2.51 -29.44 8.94
C ASP A 368 -1.53 -30.56 9.34
N HIS A 369 -0.50 -30.82 8.53
CA HIS A 369 0.51 -31.85 8.82
C HIS A 369 1.28 -31.60 10.13
N ILE A 370 1.58 -30.35 10.46
CA ILE A 370 2.27 -29.95 11.69
C ILE A 370 1.31 -29.97 12.89
N GLY A 371 0.00 -30.03 12.65
CA GLY A 371 -1.04 -30.07 13.67
C GLY A 371 -1.42 -28.70 14.22
N PHE A 372 -1.34 -27.64 13.42
CA PHE A 372 -1.96 -26.35 13.74
C PHE A 372 -3.48 -26.46 13.71
N SER A 373 -4.15 -25.70 14.58
CA SER A 373 -5.60 -25.55 14.50
C SER A 373 -6.03 -24.77 13.26
N PRO A 374 -7.30 -24.85 12.84
CA PRO A 374 -7.81 -23.96 11.78
C PRO A 374 -7.62 -22.49 12.10
N ALA A 375 -7.79 -22.07 13.35
CA ALA A 375 -7.59 -20.69 13.78
C ALA A 375 -6.13 -20.26 13.65
N ALA A 376 -5.18 -21.11 14.07
CA ALA A 376 -3.75 -20.83 13.90
C ALA A 376 -3.36 -20.76 12.42
N THR A 377 -3.92 -21.63 11.58
CA THR A 377 -3.68 -21.60 10.14
C THR A 377 -4.22 -20.32 9.49
N ILE A 378 -5.44 -19.89 9.85
CA ILE A 378 -6.00 -18.60 9.42
C ILE A 378 -5.06 -17.45 9.82
N LEU A 379 -4.61 -17.43 11.07
CA LEU A 379 -3.72 -16.38 11.59
C LEU A 379 -2.40 -16.32 10.82
N LEU A 380 -1.76 -17.47 10.63
CA LEU A 380 -0.48 -17.56 9.93
C LEU A 380 -0.61 -17.17 8.45
N MET A 381 -1.68 -17.61 7.78
CA MET A 381 -1.97 -17.25 6.39
C MET A 381 -2.24 -15.75 6.23
N SER A 382 -3.09 -15.19 7.09
CA SER A 382 -3.41 -13.77 7.07
C SER A 382 -2.17 -12.92 7.36
N ALA A 383 -1.35 -13.34 8.32
CA ALA A 383 -0.09 -12.67 8.63
C ALA A 383 0.91 -12.77 7.49
N ALA A 384 1.11 -13.96 6.91
CA ALA A 384 2.03 -14.19 5.79
C ALA A 384 1.67 -13.32 4.57
N ALA A 385 0.38 -13.18 4.28
CA ALA A 385 -0.10 -12.31 3.21
C ALA A 385 0.03 -10.82 3.55
N ALA A 386 -0.12 -10.44 4.82
CA ALA A 386 -0.04 -9.06 5.26
C ALA A 386 1.39 -8.57 5.48
N LEU A 387 2.31 -9.46 5.87
CA LEU A 387 3.73 -9.13 6.06
C LEU A 387 4.38 -8.70 4.73
N GLY A 388 5.24 -7.70 4.79
CA GLY A 388 5.96 -7.21 3.63
C GLY A 388 5.25 -6.13 2.82
N ASP A 389 3.94 -6.01 2.91
CA ASP A 389 3.18 -4.97 2.25
C ASP A 389 3.53 -3.58 2.83
N ALA A 390 3.45 -3.41 4.16
CA ALA A 390 4.05 -2.26 4.82
C ALA A 390 5.57 -2.40 4.80
N GLY A 391 6.25 -1.44 4.20
CA GLY A 391 7.71 -1.42 4.10
C GLY A 391 8.27 -1.91 2.76
N SER A 392 7.47 -2.51 1.88
CA SER A 392 7.89 -2.78 0.51
C SER A 392 8.02 -1.48 -0.28
N PRO A 393 9.13 -1.26 -0.99
CA PRO A 393 9.28 -0.09 -1.85
C PRO A 393 8.29 -0.03 -3.03
N ALA A 394 7.62 -1.14 -3.31
CA ALA A 394 6.72 -1.29 -4.45
C ALA A 394 5.24 -1.37 -4.05
N SER A 395 4.93 -1.31 -2.76
CA SER A 395 3.55 -1.39 -2.28
C SER A 395 2.88 -0.02 -2.31
N ASP A 396 1.58 -0.02 -2.61
CA ASP A 396 0.72 1.16 -2.49
C ASP A 396 0.62 1.67 -1.04
N THR A 397 0.76 0.78 -0.05
CA THR A 397 0.83 1.12 1.38
C THR A 397 2.01 2.03 1.74
N THR A 398 3.06 2.04 0.93
CA THR A 398 4.24 2.92 1.10
C THR A 398 4.30 4.03 0.06
N LEU A 399 3.98 3.72 -1.20
CA LEU A 399 3.97 4.69 -2.29
C LEU A 399 2.90 5.77 -2.08
N GLY A 400 1.72 5.37 -1.60
CA GLY A 400 0.64 6.30 -1.28
C GLY A 400 1.07 7.38 -0.28
N PRO A 401 1.48 7.04 0.94
CA PRO A 401 2.01 8.00 1.91
C PRO A 401 3.13 8.88 1.35
N THR A 402 4.09 8.30 0.63
CA THR A 402 5.18 9.06 0.04
C THR A 402 4.69 10.11 -0.94
N SER A 403 3.71 9.80 -1.81
CA SER A 403 3.21 10.74 -2.81
C SER A 403 2.67 12.04 -2.21
N GLY A 404 2.09 11.97 -1.01
CA GLY A 404 1.61 13.16 -0.31
C GLY A 404 2.69 13.83 0.54
N LEU A 405 3.50 13.04 1.25
CA LEU A 405 4.49 13.55 2.19
C LEU A 405 5.74 14.14 1.52
N ASP A 406 6.04 13.69 0.30
CA ASP A 406 7.17 14.17 -0.50
C ASP A 406 6.78 15.25 -1.52
N ALA A 407 5.59 15.82 -1.43
CA ALA A 407 5.13 16.83 -2.38
C ALA A 407 6.01 18.10 -2.38
N ASP A 408 6.79 18.33 -1.33
CA ASP A 408 7.77 19.40 -1.21
C ASP A 408 9.23 18.94 -1.33
N GLY A 409 9.49 17.67 -1.72
CA GLY A 409 10.82 17.12 -1.94
C GLY A 409 11.63 16.87 -0.65
N GLN A 410 10.99 16.79 0.52
CA GLN A 410 11.67 16.66 1.82
C GLN A 410 11.34 15.34 2.56
N HIS A 411 10.87 14.31 1.84
CA HIS A 411 10.49 13.04 2.44
C HIS A 411 10.99 11.86 1.57
N ASP A 412 12.02 11.18 2.03
CA ASP A 412 12.61 10.06 1.31
C ASP A 412 11.71 8.82 1.37
N HIS A 413 11.38 8.24 0.21
CA HIS A 413 10.51 7.08 0.12
C HIS A 413 10.99 5.89 0.96
N ILE A 414 12.28 5.58 0.88
CA ILE A 414 12.83 4.41 1.57
C ILE A 414 13.03 4.69 3.05
N TRP A 415 13.72 5.79 3.39
CA TRP A 415 14.14 6.04 4.77
C TRP A 415 13.07 6.70 5.63
N ASP A 416 12.11 7.40 5.03
CA ASP A 416 11.06 8.11 5.77
C ASP A 416 9.67 7.44 5.65
N THR A 417 9.48 6.49 4.71
CA THR A 417 8.24 5.69 4.62
C THR A 417 8.49 4.19 4.79
N CYS A 418 9.29 3.56 3.90
CA CYS A 418 9.42 2.10 3.87
C CYS A 418 10.02 1.54 5.17
N VAL A 419 11.18 2.05 5.59
CA VAL A 419 11.85 1.59 6.81
C VAL A 419 11.00 1.84 8.06
N PRO A 420 10.42 3.04 8.28
CA PRO A 420 9.54 3.28 9.41
C PRO A 420 8.33 2.36 9.48
N THR A 421 7.63 2.17 8.38
CA THR A 421 6.43 1.32 8.34
C THR A 421 6.77 -0.16 8.47
N PHE A 422 7.93 -0.60 7.94
CA PHE A 422 8.43 -1.96 8.14
C PHE A 422 8.63 -2.25 9.64
N ILE A 423 9.36 -1.38 10.34
CA ILE A 423 9.64 -1.56 11.77
C ILE A 423 8.35 -1.50 12.58
N ALA A 424 7.46 -0.54 12.26
CA ALA A 424 6.24 -0.32 13.00
C ALA A 424 5.24 -1.49 12.87
N PHE A 425 5.18 -2.17 11.72
CA PHE A 425 4.10 -3.11 11.46
C PHE A 425 4.56 -4.54 11.21
N ASN A 426 5.62 -4.79 10.43
CA ASN A 426 6.02 -6.17 10.15
C ASN A 426 6.57 -6.89 11.37
N ILE A 427 7.34 -6.18 12.22
CA ILE A 427 7.87 -6.78 13.46
C ILE A 427 6.74 -7.18 14.42
N PRO A 428 5.80 -6.29 14.81
CA PRO A 428 4.69 -6.67 15.66
C PRO A 428 3.77 -7.74 15.07
N LEU A 429 3.49 -7.69 13.74
CA LEU A 429 2.68 -8.70 13.06
C LEU A 429 3.33 -10.07 13.12
N MET A 430 4.63 -10.17 12.83
CA MET A 430 5.36 -11.43 12.89
C MET A 430 5.37 -12.00 14.33
N ILE A 431 5.68 -11.17 15.32
CA ILE A 431 5.69 -11.59 16.73
C ILE A 431 4.31 -12.09 17.15
N ALA A 432 3.25 -11.34 16.82
CA ALA A 432 1.88 -11.73 17.17
C ALA A 432 1.47 -13.04 16.50
N ALA A 433 1.72 -13.19 15.20
CA ALA A 433 1.39 -14.40 14.47
C ALA A 433 2.13 -15.63 15.00
N VAL A 434 3.45 -15.51 15.22
CA VAL A 434 4.28 -16.61 15.73
C VAL A 434 3.88 -17.01 17.14
N ILE A 435 3.66 -16.06 18.04
CA ILE A 435 3.33 -16.36 19.43
C ILE A 435 1.90 -16.89 19.54
N VAL A 436 0.91 -16.16 19.01
CA VAL A 436 -0.50 -16.48 19.21
C VAL A 436 -0.87 -17.81 18.52
N SER A 437 -0.28 -18.13 17.37
CA SER A 437 -0.51 -19.42 16.70
C SER A 437 -0.13 -20.65 17.53
N GLN A 438 0.63 -20.49 18.62
CA GLN A 438 0.96 -21.61 19.51
C GLN A 438 -0.16 -21.94 20.49
N PHE A 439 -1.10 -21.01 20.71
CA PHE A 439 -2.12 -21.11 21.78
C PHE A 439 -3.56 -21.23 21.28
N ILE A 440 -3.80 -21.02 19.99
CA ILE A 440 -5.13 -21.06 19.40
C ILE A 440 -5.33 -22.25 18.47
#